data_1f9ee5c9567387670324c6016bde2c43
#
_entry.id   1f9ee5c9567387670324c6016bde2c43
#
_cell.length_a   1.000
_cell.length_b   1.000
_cell.length_c   1.000
_cell.angle_alpha   90.00
_cell.angle_beta   90.00
_cell.angle_gamma   90.00
#
_symmetry.space_group_name_H-M   'P 1'
#
loop_
_entity.id
_entity.type
_entity.pdbx_description
1 polymer ?
#
loop_
_entity_poly.entity_id
_entity_poly.type
_entity_poly.pdbx_seq_one_letter_code
_entity_poly.pdbx_strand_id
1 'polypeptide(L)'
;NMEDHSLTYVDGTLLARNNVYVLADGAISLSVTLADDVLPVLALEDVVRDVRGGVIHNYPLVKIGTQYWMRSNLEASLYVNGDALPKLNQVTANIAGYLQSTTEHYFYTANVALSGRILPTHWSIPNWEDWNILKDYLKGEASLLKSGIWLSLKTEEQVQPATNLSGFNGIPVGMYVGAFQADYENKHLAYWTLDNTNATIDTKVFYMKSDTNIIEESNAGIDTKAFAIRCIRK
;
A
#
# COMPACT_ATOMS: atom_id res chain seq x y z
N ASN A 1 -17.76 -10.03 27.53
CA ASN A 1 -16.33 -9.71 27.64
C ASN A 1 -15.56 -10.48 26.59
N MET A 2 -14.75 -9.77 25.86
CA MET A 2 -13.80 -10.41 24.95
C MET A 2 -12.59 -10.87 25.73
N GLU A 3 -12.26 -12.13 25.61
CA GLU A 3 -11.01 -12.67 26.14
C GLU A 3 -9.90 -12.63 25.12
N ASP A 4 -10.28 -12.52 23.86
CA ASP A 4 -9.34 -12.36 22.75
C ASP A 4 -9.69 -11.10 21.98
N HIS A 5 -8.69 -10.25 21.74
CA HIS A 5 -8.81 -8.98 21.04
C HIS A 5 -9.19 -9.09 19.56
N SER A 6 -9.37 -10.28 19.09
CA SER A 6 -9.76 -10.56 17.73
C SER A 6 -11.26 -10.61 17.50
N LEU A 7 -12.05 -10.37 18.55
CA LEU A 7 -13.50 -10.35 18.47
C LEU A 7 -14.06 -8.96 18.63
N THR A 8 -14.91 -8.60 17.73
CA THR A 8 -15.67 -7.35 17.76
C THR A 8 -17.15 -7.67 17.78
N TYR A 9 -17.86 -6.96 18.61
CA TYR A 9 -19.29 -7.07 18.74
C TYR A 9 -19.94 -5.72 18.47
N VAL A 10 -20.71 -5.63 17.39
CA VAL A 10 -21.42 -4.42 16.99
C VAL A 10 -22.87 -4.79 16.70
N ASP A 11 -23.82 -4.12 17.38
CA ASP A 11 -25.26 -4.27 17.18
C ASP A 11 -25.79 -5.71 17.14
N GLY A 12 -25.27 -6.56 18.01
CA GLY A 12 -25.64 -7.97 18.03
C GLY A 12 -25.01 -8.82 16.92
N THR A 13 -24.18 -8.24 16.08
CA THR A 13 -23.45 -8.96 15.05
C THR A 13 -22.02 -9.18 15.48
N LEU A 14 -21.60 -10.41 15.39
CA LEU A 14 -20.23 -10.78 15.69
C LEU A 14 -19.33 -10.51 14.50
N LEU A 15 -18.35 -9.68 14.71
CA LEU A 15 -17.23 -9.52 13.82
C LEU A 15 -16.04 -10.20 14.45
N ALA A 16 -15.90 -11.50 14.20
CA ALA A 16 -14.87 -12.28 14.81
C ALA A 16 -13.72 -12.56 13.86
N ARG A 17 -12.54 -12.47 14.42
CA ARG A 17 -11.36 -13.06 13.85
C ARG A 17 -10.89 -14.12 14.79
N ASN A 18 -10.99 -15.38 14.43
CA ASN A 18 -10.29 -16.43 15.12
C ASN A 18 -10.54 -16.49 16.61
N ASN A 19 -11.85 -16.77 17.09
CA ASN A 19 -11.84 -16.41 18.44
C ASN A 19 -12.82 -16.98 19.35
N VAL A 20 -12.41 -16.97 20.56
CA VAL A 20 -13.25 -17.29 21.71
C VAL A 20 -13.65 -16.00 22.37
N TYR A 21 -14.93 -15.80 22.58
CA TYR A 21 -15.41 -14.75 23.43
C TYR A 21 -16.50 -15.25 24.36
N VAL A 22 -16.57 -14.62 25.50
CA VAL A 22 -17.59 -14.90 26.50
C VAL A 22 -18.50 -13.68 26.59
N LEU A 23 -19.78 -13.88 26.41
CA LEU A 23 -20.74 -12.82 26.63
C LEU A 23 -20.75 -12.40 28.09
N ALA A 24 -21.04 -11.14 28.34
CA ALA A 24 -20.91 -10.53 29.65
C ALA A 24 -21.73 -11.22 30.75
N ASP A 25 -22.80 -11.86 30.39
CA ASP A 25 -23.67 -12.65 31.29
C ASP A 25 -23.22 -14.10 31.43
N GLY A 26 -22.13 -14.50 30.74
CA GLY A 26 -21.59 -15.84 30.80
C GLY A 26 -22.46 -16.93 30.15
N ALA A 27 -23.52 -16.54 29.46
CA ALA A 27 -24.49 -17.49 28.94
C ALA A 27 -23.99 -18.30 27.74
N ILE A 28 -23.12 -17.73 26.91
CA ILE A 28 -22.62 -18.36 25.69
C ILE A 28 -21.13 -18.08 25.50
N SER A 29 -20.40 -19.16 25.25
CA SER A 29 -19.04 -19.09 24.72
C SER A 29 -19.05 -19.53 23.26
N LEU A 30 -18.56 -18.68 22.37
CA LEU A 30 -18.44 -18.97 20.95
C LEU A 30 -16.98 -19.05 20.55
N SER A 31 -16.62 -20.11 19.86
CA SER A 31 -15.32 -20.24 19.21
C SER A 31 -15.53 -20.19 17.70
N VAL A 32 -14.88 -19.23 17.05
CA VAL A 32 -14.90 -19.10 15.60
C VAL A 32 -13.48 -19.28 15.10
N THR A 33 -13.30 -20.28 14.27
CA THR A 33 -12.03 -20.51 13.56
C THR A 33 -12.25 -20.23 12.09
N LEU A 34 -11.53 -19.26 11.55
CA LEU A 34 -11.49 -19.04 10.12
C LEU A 34 -10.46 -19.97 9.50
N ALA A 35 -10.77 -20.52 8.33
CA ALA A 35 -9.79 -21.26 7.58
C ALA A 35 -8.64 -20.34 7.17
N ASP A 36 -7.42 -20.85 7.19
CA ASP A 36 -6.20 -20.05 6.94
C ASP A 36 -6.17 -19.41 5.54
N ASP A 37 -6.92 -19.97 4.61
CA ASP A 37 -7.05 -19.50 3.23
C ASP A 37 -8.20 -18.49 3.03
N VAL A 38 -9.04 -18.29 4.04
CA VAL A 38 -10.09 -17.27 4.00
C VAL A 38 -9.44 -15.93 4.33
N LEU A 39 -9.40 -15.03 3.34
CA LEU A 39 -9.03 -13.65 3.60
C LEU A 39 -9.94 -13.08 4.67
N PRO A 40 -9.41 -12.59 5.79
CA PRO A 40 -10.25 -12.07 6.84
C PRO A 40 -11.08 -10.91 6.30
N VAL A 41 -12.36 -10.90 6.58
CA VAL A 41 -13.17 -9.70 6.40
C VAL A 41 -12.54 -8.63 7.28
N LEU A 42 -12.14 -7.51 6.67
CA LEU A 42 -11.52 -6.42 7.41
C LEU A 42 -12.54 -5.86 8.40
N ALA A 43 -12.29 -6.07 9.67
CA ALA A 43 -12.99 -5.33 10.70
C ALA A 43 -12.54 -3.85 10.67
N LEU A 44 -13.34 -2.95 11.22
CA LEU A 44 -13.01 -1.52 11.27
C LEU A 44 -11.70 -1.22 11.99
N GLU A 45 -11.26 -2.09 12.88
CA GLU A 45 -9.98 -2.03 13.56
C GLU A 45 -8.79 -2.47 12.71
N ASP A 46 -9.04 -3.07 11.54
CA ASP A 46 -7.99 -3.45 10.60
C ASP A 46 -7.49 -2.24 9.80
N VAL A 47 -7.08 -1.24 10.53
CA VAL A 47 -6.55 0.01 10.00
C VAL A 47 -5.27 0.41 10.72
N VAL A 48 -4.36 1.03 10.00
CA VAL A 48 -3.28 1.81 10.60
C VAL A 48 -3.84 3.19 10.87
N ARG A 49 -3.93 3.54 12.15
CA ARG A 49 -4.24 4.91 12.55
C ARG A 49 -2.96 5.73 12.58
N ASP A 50 -2.85 6.65 11.66
CA ASP A 50 -1.72 7.56 11.55
C ASP A 50 -2.18 8.98 11.95
N VAL A 51 -1.50 9.57 12.92
CA VAL A 51 -1.86 10.89 13.47
C VAL A 51 -0.67 11.81 13.32
N ARG A 52 -0.84 12.88 12.52
CA ARG A 52 0.21 13.86 12.26
C ARG A 52 -0.36 15.27 12.32
N GLY A 53 0.25 16.15 13.12
CA GLY A 53 -0.21 17.53 13.23
C GLY A 53 -1.70 17.67 13.61
N GLY A 54 -2.26 16.69 14.34
CA GLY A 54 -3.67 16.67 14.71
C GLY A 54 -4.61 16.09 13.63
N VAL A 55 -4.08 15.76 12.46
CA VAL A 55 -4.87 15.09 11.38
C VAL A 55 -4.76 13.58 11.53
N ILE A 56 -5.89 12.89 11.41
CA ILE A 56 -5.99 11.44 11.51
C ILE A 56 -6.21 10.87 10.12
N HIS A 57 -5.30 9.99 9.69
CA HIS A 57 -5.49 9.13 8.53
C HIS A 57 -5.62 7.68 8.98
N ASN A 58 -6.65 7.01 8.49
CA ASN A 58 -6.85 5.59 8.72
C ASN A 58 -6.57 4.83 7.42
N TYR A 59 -5.49 4.05 7.39
CA TYR A 59 -5.12 3.23 6.25
C TYR A 59 -5.68 1.82 6.44
N PRO A 60 -6.68 1.40 5.65
CA PRO A 60 -7.20 0.03 5.72
C PRO A 60 -6.11 -0.98 5.39
N LEU A 61 -6.21 -2.17 6.00
CA LEU A 61 -5.24 -3.25 5.86
C LEU A 61 -5.83 -4.43 5.09
N VAL A 62 -4.93 -5.23 4.54
CA VAL A 62 -5.21 -6.56 4.02
C VAL A 62 -4.05 -7.49 4.36
N LYS A 63 -4.37 -8.73 4.72
CA LYS A 63 -3.39 -9.80 4.84
C LYS A 63 -3.36 -10.57 3.52
N ILE A 64 -2.18 -10.64 2.90
CA ILE A 64 -1.95 -11.41 1.68
C ILE A 64 -0.80 -12.40 1.97
N GLY A 65 -1.12 -13.68 1.97
CA GLY A 65 -0.18 -14.68 2.46
C GLY A 65 0.21 -14.42 3.92
N THR A 66 1.49 -14.25 4.18
CA THR A 66 2.05 -13.97 5.51
C THR A 66 2.24 -12.49 5.80
N GLN A 67 1.93 -11.61 4.86
CA GLN A 67 2.24 -10.19 4.91
C GLN A 67 0.99 -9.33 5.15
N TYR A 68 1.14 -8.24 5.90
CA TYR A 68 0.11 -7.22 6.05
C TYR A 68 0.46 -6.01 5.20
N TRP A 69 -0.47 -5.60 4.35
CA TRP A 69 -0.33 -4.48 3.43
C TRP A 69 -1.35 -3.40 3.72
N MET A 70 -0.98 -2.15 3.56
CA MET A 70 -1.97 -1.08 3.45
C MET A 70 -2.76 -1.26 2.16
N ARG A 71 -4.07 -1.01 2.17
CA ARG A 71 -4.94 -1.06 0.98
C ARG A 71 -4.98 0.25 0.22
N SER A 72 -4.38 1.30 0.75
CA SER A 72 -4.22 2.58 0.09
C SER A 72 -2.75 3.02 0.11
N ASN A 73 -2.40 3.90 -0.78
CA ASN A 73 -1.09 4.53 -0.78
C ASN A 73 -0.95 5.43 0.45
N LEU A 74 0.27 5.66 0.89
CA LEU A 74 0.56 6.64 1.93
C LEU A 74 0.19 8.05 1.44
N GLU A 75 -0.55 8.80 2.24
CA GLU A 75 -1.01 10.16 1.95
C GLU A 75 -0.63 11.07 3.12
N ALA A 76 0.64 11.46 3.16
CA ALA A 76 1.16 12.26 4.26
C ALA A 76 1.94 13.48 3.74
N SER A 77 1.59 14.64 4.23
CA SER A 77 2.27 15.91 3.99
C SER A 77 3.17 16.35 5.16
N LEU A 78 3.20 15.55 6.22
CA LEU A 78 4.07 15.74 7.37
C LEU A 78 4.88 14.48 7.61
N TYR A 79 6.06 14.61 8.18
CA TYR A 79 6.77 13.51 8.80
C TYR A 79 6.05 13.00 10.05
N VAL A 80 6.37 11.80 10.51
CA VAL A 80 5.74 11.20 11.70
C VAL A 80 5.90 12.06 12.95
N ASN A 81 7.01 12.78 13.07
CA ASN A 81 7.27 13.69 14.18
C ASN A 81 6.53 15.05 14.09
N GLY A 82 5.72 15.24 13.03
CA GLY A 82 4.96 16.47 12.79
C GLY A 82 5.69 17.55 11.99
N ASP A 83 6.96 17.35 11.65
CA ASP A 83 7.69 18.29 10.79
C ASP A 83 7.05 18.36 9.40
N ALA A 84 6.98 19.57 8.85
CA ALA A 84 6.43 19.78 7.51
C ALA A 84 7.30 19.12 6.44
N LEU A 85 6.65 18.41 5.51
CA LEU A 85 7.27 17.93 4.29
C LEU A 85 6.98 18.91 3.15
N PRO A 86 8.00 19.45 2.46
CA PRO A 86 7.77 20.40 1.38
C PRO A 86 6.91 19.84 0.25
N LYS A 87 5.88 20.57 -0.17
CA LYS A 87 5.15 20.28 -1.41
C LYS A 87 5.95 20.83 -2.59
N LEU A 88 6.22 19.98 -3.57
CA LEU A 88 7.02 20.30 -4.73
C LEU A 88 6.12 20.39 -5.97
N ASN A 89 6.56 21.17 -6.98
CA ASN A 89 5.92 21.23 -8.28
C ASN A 89 6.61 20.33 -9.31
N GLN A 90 7.87 20.00 -9.07
CA GLN A 90 8.69 19.13 -9.93
C GLN A 90 9.74 18.41 -9.08
N VAL A 91 10.25 17.31 -9.59
CA VAL A 91 11.33 16.57 -8.94
C VAL A 91 12.67 17.03 -9.50
N THR A 92 13.56 17.43 -8.60
CA THR A 92 14.97 17.75 -8.92
C THR A 92 15.88 16.91 -8.04
N ALA A 93 17.14 16.79 -8.44
CA ALA A 93 18.11 15.99 -7.71
C ALA A 93 18.24 16.41 -6.23
N ASN A 94 18.38 15.42 -5.36
CA ASN A 94 18.66 15.59 -3.93
C ASN A 94 17.63 16.39 -3.12
N ILE A 95 16.40 16.56 -3.62
CA ILE A 95 15.34 17.22 -2.88
C ILE A 95 14.50 16.24 -2.08
N ALA A 96 14.12 16.62 -0.86
CA ALA A 96 13.13 15.89 -0.06
C ALA A 96 11.80 16.62 -0.11
N GLY A 97 10.75 15.93 -0.56
CA GLY A 97 9.43 16.49 -0.63
C GLY A 97 8.40 15.53 -1.21
N TYR A 98 7.16 15.98 -1.22
CA TYR A 98 6.08 15.26 -1.89
C TYR A 98 5.51 16.08 -3.04
N LEU A 99 4.94 15.36 -4.00
CA LEU A 99 4.18 15.92 -5.09
C LEU A 99 2.76 15.36 -5.04
N GLN A 100 1.83 16.08 -5.62
CA GLN A 100 0.44 15.70 -5.65
C GLN A 100 -0.10 15.83 -7.06
N SER A 101 -0.76 14.79 -7.58
CA SER A 101 -1.42 14.86 -8.87
C SER A 101 -2.67 15.73 -8.81
N THR A 102 -3.28 16.01 -9.95
CA THR A 102 -4.56 16.71 -10.05
C THR A 102 -5.72 15.95 -9.39
N THR A 103 -5.56 14.64 -9.26
CA THR A 103 -6.48 13.72 -8.56
C THR A 103 -6.09 13.49 -7.09
N GLU A 104 -5.23 14.37 -6.56
CA GLU A 104 -4.78 14.42 -5.16
C GLU A 104 -3.98 13.22 -4.65
N HIS A 105 -3.48 12.35 -5.54
CA HIS A 105 -2.58 11.27 -5.15
C HIS A 105 -1.18 11.78 -4.79
N TYR A 106 -0.58 11.18 -3.76
CA TYR A 106 0.72 11.57 -3.23
C TYR A 106 1.85 10.74 -3.82
N PHE A 107 2.93 11.45 -4.16
CA PHE A 107 4.19 10.87 -4.66
C PHE A 107 5.34 11.46 -3.87
N TYR A 108 6.28 10.64 -3.51
CA TYR A 108 7.40 11.04 -2.66
C TYR A 108 8.70 10.93 -3.44
N THR A 109 9.61 11.87 -3.20
CA THR A 109 10.98 11.78 -3.73
C THR A 109 11.75 10.65 -3.04
N ALA A 110 12.82 10.18 -3.69
CA ALA A 110 13.69 9.15 -3.14
C ALA A 110 14.21 9.51 -1.75
N ASN A 111 14.61 10.76 -1.53
CA ASN A 111 15.13 11.21 -0.24
C ASN A 111 14.13 11.07 0.90
N VAL A 112 12.83 11.25 0.64
CA VAL A 112 11.77 11.00 1.62
C VAL A 112 11.64 9.52 1.91
N ALA A 113 11.58 8.70 0.86
CA ALA A 113 11.49 7.24 1.00
C ALA A 113 12.68 6.67 1.78
N LEU A 114 13.89 7.09 1.43
CA LEU A 114 15.14 6.65 2.06
C LEU A 114 15.27 7.08 3.53
N SER A 115 14.70 8.23 3.88
CA SER A 115 14.77 8.74 5.26
C SER A 115 14.03 7.87 6.27
N GLY A 116 13.03 7.11 5.84
CA GLY A 116 12.12 6.37 6.70
C GLY A 116 11.22 7.24 7.60
N ARG A 117 11.47 8.54 7.67
CA ARG A 117 10.78 9.47 8.59
C ARG A 117 9.29 9.67 8.25
N ILE A 118 8.89 9.28 7.03
CA ILE A 118 7.51 9.38 6.56
C ILE A 118 6.65 8.17 6.97
N LEU A 119 7.26 7.08 7.43
CA LEU A 119 6.58 5.81 7.64
C LEU A 119 5.92 5.75 9.02
N PRO A 120 4.65 5.33 9.14
CA PRO A 120 4.04 5.04 10.43
C PRO A 120 4.85 4.00 11.22
N THR A 121 4.77 4.08 12.55
CA THR A 121 5.52 3.18 13.44
C THR A 121 5.21 1.72 13.13
N HIS A 122 6.24 0.87 13.06
CA HIS A 122 6.17 -0.56 12.68
C HIS A 122 5.77 -0.85 11.22
N TRP A 123 5.74 0.17 10.38
CA TRP A 123 5.51 0.01 8.94
C TRP A 123 6.78 0.36 8.16
N SER A 124 6.97 -0.29 7.04
CA SER A 124 8.12 -0.09 6.17
C SER A 124 7.73 0.04 4.70
N ILE A 125 8.61 0.63 3.92
CA ILE A 125 8.56 0.48 2.47
C ILE A 125 8.99 -0.97 2.17
N PRO A 126 8.28 -1.68 1.29
CA PRO A 126 8.65 -3.04 0.92
C PRO A 126 10.05 -3.09 0.33
N ASN A 127 10.81 -4.11 0.68
CA ASN A 127 12.02 -4.44 -0.04
C ASN A 127 11.71 -5.41 -1.19
N TRP A 128 12.74 -5.78 -1.93
CA TRP A 128 12.58 -6.68 -3.06
C TRP A 128 12.05 -8.07 -2.68
N GLU A 129 12.52 -8.61 -1.58
CA GLU A 129 12.06 -9.90 -1.07
C GLU A 129 10.57 -9.87 -0.70
N ASP A 130 10.10 -8.76 -0.12
CA ASP A 130 8.68 -8.59 0.20
C ASP A 130 7.78 -8.66 -1.03
N TRP A 131 8.21 -8.02 -2.12
CA TRP A 131 7.50 -8.08 -3.39
C TRP A 131 7.56 -9.47 -4.03
N ASN A 132 8.68 -10.18 -3.91
CA ASN A 132 8.80 -11.56 -4.40
C ASN A 132 7.86 -12.51 -3.64
N ILE A 133 7.80 -12.41 -2.31
CA ILE A 133 6.86 -13.20 -1.50
C ILE A 133 5.42 -12.95 -1.95
N LEU A 134 5.04 -11.67 -2.15
CA LEU A 134 3.71 -11.32 -2.65
C LEU A 134 3.47 -11.87 -4.06
N LYS A 135 4.44 -11.69 -4.95
CA LYS A 135 4.38 -12.16 -6.33
C LYS A 135 4.24 -13.68 -6.42
N ASP A 136 5.01 -14.42 -5.63
CA ASP A 136 4.96 -15.87 -5.60
C ASP A 136 3.61 -16.36 -5.06
N TYR A 137 3.10 -15.75 -4.01
CA TYR A 137 1.78 -16.05 -3.46
C TYR A 137 0.66 -15.85 -4.50
N LEU A 138 0.76 -14.81 -5.31
CA LEU A 138 -0.21 -14.47 -6.35
C LEU A 138 0.13 -15.11 -7.71
N LYS A 139 1.13 -15.99 -7.77
CA LYS A 139 1.59 -16.65 -9.01
C LYS A 139 1.95 -15.68 -10.14
N GLY A 140 2.43 -14.49 -9.76
CA GLY A 140 2.85 -13.44 -10.68
C GLY A 140 1.72 -12.65 -11.34
N GLU A 141 0.46 -12.89 -10.99
CA GLU A 141 -0.69 -12.28 -11.63
C GLU A 141 -0.96 -10.86 -11.12
N ALA A 142 -0.59 -9.84 -11.88
CA ALA A 142 -0.83 -8.44 -11.53
C ALA A 142 -2.32 -8.08 -11.46
N SER A 143 -3.19 -8.76 -12.20
CA SER A 143 -4.64 -8.54 -12.18
C SER A 143 -5.25 -8.67 -10.78
N LEU A 144 -4.67 -9.53 -9.95
CA LEU A 144 -5.12 -9.74 -8.57
C LEU A 144 -4.82 -8.55 -7.65
N LEU A 145 -3.83 -7.73 -7.99
CA LEU A 145 -3.44 -6.52 -7.24
C LEU A 145 -4.14 -5.27 -7.76
N LYS A 146 -4.46 -5.23 -9.07
CA LYS A 146 -5.02 -4.09 -9.75
C LYS A 146 -6.46 -3.82 -9.34
N SER A 147 -6.79 -2.54 -9.16
CA SER A 147 -8.13 -2.04 -8.88
C SER A 147 -8.39 -0.74 -9.63
N GLY A 148 -9.65 -0.33 -9.69
CA GLY A 148 -10.05 0.89 -10.38
C GLY A 148 -10.06 0.76 -11.90
N ILE A 149 -10.04 1.90 -12.57
CA ILE A 149 -10.12 1.98 -14.03
C ILE A 149 -8.72 2.06 -14.60
N TRP A 150 -8.37 1.09 -15.44
CA TRP A 150 -7.13 1.06 -16.18
C TRP A 150 -7.43 1.33 -17.67
N LEU A 151 -6.71 2.29 -18.24
CA LEU A 151 -6.89 2.67 -19.66
C LEU A 151 -5.78 2.08 -20.51
N SER A 152 -6.08 1.85 -21.78
CA SER A 152 -5.10 1.35 -22.74
C SER A 152 -3.90 2.29 -22.89
N LEU A 153 -2.71 1.72 -23.00
CA LEU A 153 -1.48 2.46 -23.30
C LEU A 153 -1.47 2.99 -24.73
N LYS A 154 -2.03 2.22 -25.64
CA LYS A 154 -2.17 2.54 -27.07
C LYS A 154 -3.57 2.23 -27.53
N THR A 155 -3.98 2.85 -28.63
CA THR A 155 -5.36 2.85 -29.13
C THR A 155 -5.92 1.43 -29.44
N GLU A 156 -5.04 0.45 -29.68
CA GLU A 156 -5.44 -0.91 -30.07
C GLU A 156 -4.99 -2.00 -29.07
N GLU A 157 -4.36 -1.61 -27.96
CA GLU A 157 -3.90 -2.57 -26.96
C GLU A 157 -5.03 -2.95 -25.99
N GLN A 158 -5.08 -4.24 -25.69
CA GLN A 158 -6.06 -4.77 -24.74
C GLN A 158 -5.63 -4.47 -23.32
N VAL A 159 -6.53 -3.88 -22.55
CA VAL A 159 -6.32 -3.67 -21.09
C VAL A 159 -6.48 -5.00 -20.37
N GLN A 160 -5.51 -5.34 -19.53
CA GLN A 160 -5.58 -6.53 -18.70
C GLN A 160 -6.56 -6.34 -17.54
N PRO A 161 -7.21 -7.39 -17.07
CA PRO A 161 -8.18 -7.31 -15.97
C PRO A 161 -7.62 -6.69 -14.72
N ALA A 162 -8.47 -5.96 -13.99
CA ALA A 162 -8.21 -5.42 -12.67
C ALA A 162 -9.25 -6.01 -11.70
N THR A 163 -8.96 -7.19 -11.16
CA THR A 163 -9.92 -7.96 -10.36
C THR A 163 -9.87 -7.64 -8.87
N ASN A 164 -8.70 -7.17 -8.40
CA ASN A 164 -8.42 -6.88 -7.00
C ASN A 164 -8.77 -8.01 -6.02
N LEU A 165 -8.72 -9.26 -6.46
CA LEU A 165 -9.10 -10.41 -5.62
C LEU A 165 -8.20 -10.58 -4.39
N SER A 166 -6.99 -10.04 -4.42
CA SER A 166 -6.11 -10.01 -3.25
C SER A 166 -6.53 -8.96 -2.20
N GLY A 167 -7.36 -7.99 -2.58
CA GLY A 167 -7.70 -6.84 -1.75
C GLY A 167 -6.60 -5.78 -1.63
N PHE A 168 -5.51 -5.89 -2.38
CA PHE A 168 -4.38 -4.94 -2.35
C PHE A 168 -4.77 -3.53 -2.78
N ASN A 169 -5.75 -3.41 -3.67
CA ASN A 169 -6.31 -2.15 -4.15
C ASN A 169 -5.28 -1.23 -4.85
N GLY A 170 -4.54 -1.79 -5.79
CA GLY A 170 -3.56 -1.06 -6.60
C GLY A 170 -4.24 -0.25 -7.71
N ILE A 171 -4.42 1.05 -7.50
CA ILE A 171 -5.00 1.98 -8.48
C ILE A 171 -3.92 2.63 -9.34
N PRO A 172 -4.16 2.88 -10.64
CA PRO A 172 -3.14 3.37 -11.56
C PRO A 172 -2.96 4.90 -11.45
N VAL A 173 -2.27 5.34 -10.41
CA VAL A 173 -2.07 6.75 -10.08
C VAL A 173 -1.02 7.47 -10.95
N GLY A 174 -0.30 6.74 -11.80
CA GLY A 174 0.81 7.33 -12.57
C GLY A 174 2.10 7.48 -11.78
N MET A 175 2.96 8.40 -12.24
CA MET A 175 4.26 8.68 -11.63
C MET A 175 4.80 10.05 -12.04
N TYR A 176 5.84 10.51 -11.34
CA TYR A 176 6.64 11.67 -11.72
C TYR A 176 8.01 11.24 -12.24
N VAL A 177 8.40 11.82 -13.39
CA VAL A 177 9.75 11.75 -13.94
C VAL A 177 10.13 13.18 -14.34
N GLY A 178 10.80 13.90 -13.43
CA GLY A 178 10.92 15.37 -13.49
C GLY A 178 9.58 16.05 -13.20
N ALA A 179 8.65 15.96 -14.13
CA ALA A 179 7.26 16.43 -14.02
C ALA A 179 6.29 15.24 -13.95
N PHE A 180 5.03 15.52 -13.65
CA PHE A 180 3.97 14.52 -13.71
C PHE A 180 3.82 13.98 -15.12
N GLN A 181 3.79 12.67 -15.24
CA GLN A 181 3.62 11.99 -16.53
C GLN A 181 2.13 11.70 -16.75
N ALA A 182 1.41 12.67 -17.28
CA ALA A 182 -0.03 12.56 -17.52
C ALA A 182 -0.40 11.36 -18.41
N ASP A 183 0.48 10.97 -19.32
CA ASP A 183 0.28 9.79 -20.18
C ASP A 183 0.30 8.48 -19.40
N TYR A 184 0.79 8.48 -18.17
CA TYR A 184 0.84 7.29 -17.31
C TYR A 184 -0.30 7.23 -16.28
N GLU A 185 -1.03 8.33 -16.07
CA GLU A 185 -2.21 8.33 -15.23
C GLU A 185 -3.28 7.38 -15.81
N ASN A 186 -3.91 6.62 -14.95
CA ASN A 186 -4.83 5.53 -15.30
C ASN A 186 -4.21 4.37 -16.15
N LYS A 187 -2.90 4.33 -16.31
CA LYS A 187 -2.21 3.32 -17.12
C LYS A 187 -1.07 2.63 -16.39
N HIS A 188 -0.46 3.32 -15.42
CA HIS A 188 0.68 2.84 -14.65
C HIS A 188 0.46 3.02 -13.16
N LEU A 189 1.07 2.12 -12.40
CA LEU A 189 1.21 2.20 -10.96
C LEU A 189 2.66 1.88 -10.61
N ALA A 190 3.30 2.75 -9.85
CA ALA A 190 4.69 2.59 -9.45
C ALA A 190 4.86 2.84 -7.94
N TYR A 191 5.59 1.96 -7.28
CA TYR A 191 5.90 2.03 -5.85
C TYR A 191 7.39 2.04 -5.60
N TRP A 192 7.83 2.86 -4.65
CA TRP A 192 9.17 2.76 -4.11
C TRP A 192 9.41 1.38 -3.50
N THR A 193 10.59 0.86 -3.78
CA THR A 193 11.12 -0.38 -3.20
C THR A 193 12.51 -0.07 -2.67
N LEU A 194 12.76 -0.40 -1.43
CA LEU A 194 14.07 -0.15 -0.79
C LEU A 194 14.80 -1.48 -0.62
N ASP A 195 15.93 -1.61 -1.28
CA ASP A 195 16.81 -2.75 -1.08
C ASP A 195 17.96 -2.36 -0.15
N ASN A 196 17.99 -2.98 1.03
CA ASN A 196 18.99 -2.71 2.06
C ASN A 196 20.20 -3.66 1.97
N THR A 197 20.38 -4.37 0.86
CA THR A 197 21.39 -5.45 0.78
C THR A 197 22.80 -4.98 0.62
N ASN A 198 23.07 -3.70 0.31
CA ASN A 198 24.39 -3.13 0.21
C ASN A 198 24.39 -1.69 0.74
N ALA A 199 25.56 -1.21 1.18
CA ALA A 199 25.77 0.16 1.67
C ALA A 199 25.45 1.29 0.66
N THR A 200 25.11 0.94 -0.55
CA THR A 200 24.51 1.78 -1.57
C THR A 200 23.05 1.41 -1.70
N ILE A 201 22.19 2.33 -1.32
CA ILE A 201 20.75 2.16 -1.40
C ILE A 201 20.35 2.18 -2.87
N ASP A 202 20.20 1.00 -3.46
CA ASP A 202 19.59 0.86 -4.77
C ASP A 202 18.09 1.03 -4.60
N THR A 203 17.62 2.19 -4.98
CA THR A 203 16.18 2.41 -5.10
C THR A 203 15.67 1.68 -6.32
N LYS A 204 14.79 0.73 -6.08
CA LYS A 204 14.05 0.04 -7.14
C LYS A 204 12.62 0.55 -7.18
N VAL A 205 11.97 0.29 -8.26
CA VAL A 205 10.55 0.54 -8.45
C VAL A 205 9.86 -0.77 -8.79
N PHE A 206 8.79 -1.04 -8.09
CA PHE A 206 7.83 -2.07 -8.41
C PHE A 206 6.69 -1.43 -9.18
N TYR A 207 6.35 -1.94 -10.36
CA TYR A 207 5.32 -1.32 -11.16
C TYR A 207 4.45 -2.31 -11.92
N MET A 208 3.25 -1.84 -12.24
CA MET A 208 2.27 -2.53 -13.06
C MET A 208 1.78 -1.61 -14.17
N LYS A 209 1.50 -2.20 -15.34
CA LYS A 209 0.95 -1.51 -16.51
C LYS A 209 -0.41 -2.04 -16.87
N SER A 210 -1.18 -1.25 -17.59
CA SER A 210 -2.52 -1.64 -18.01
C SER A 210 -2.54 -2.79 -19.02
N ASP A 211 -1.53 -2.89 -19.87
CA ASP A 211 -1.41 -3.84 -20.98
C ASP A 211 -0.82 -5.21 -20.61
N THR A 212 -0.26 -5.34 -19.41
CA THR A 212 0.38 -6.57 -18.96
C THR A 212 -0.26 -7.12 -17.69
N ASN A 213 -0.28 -8.46 -17.54
CA ASN A 213 -0.68 -9.14 -16.31
C ASN A 213 0.53 -9.60 -15.49
N ILE A 214 1.67 -8.94 -15.66
CA ILE A 214 2.89 -9.20 -14.91
C ILE A 214 3.23 -8.04 -13.99
N ILE A 215 3.89 -8.37 -12.92
CA ILE A 215 4.49 -7.43 -11.99
C ILE A 215 5.92 -7.21 -12.44
N GLU A 216 6.25 -5.97 -12.73
CA GLU A 216 7.55 -5.59 -13.26
C GLU A 216 8.38 -4.87 -12.20
N GLU A 217 9.70 -4.95 -12.37
CA GLU A 217 10.67 -4.21 -11.57
C GLU A 217 11.64 -3.44 -12.46
N SER A 218 12.16 -2.36 -11.96
CA SER A 218 13.20 -1.59 -12.63
C SER A 218 14.09 -0.89 -11.61
N ASN A 219 15.31 -0.60 -11.99
CA ASN A 219 16.11 0.34 -11.23
C ASN A 219 15.51 1.75 -11.38
N ALA A 220 15.24 2.38 -10.24
CA ALA A 220 14.79 3.75 -10.22
C ALA A 220 16.03 4.64 -10.03
N GLY A 221 16.33 5.50 -11.02
CA GLY A 221 17.23 6.61 -10.74
C GLY A 221 16.60 7.52 -9.69
N ILE A 222 17.38 7.92 -8.69
CA ILE A 222 16.86 8.69 -7.54
C ILE A 222 16.62 10.16 -7.83
N ASP A 223 17.26 10.71 -8.89
CA ASP A 223 17.47 12.15 -9.00
C ASP A 223 16.26 12.94 -9.51
N THR A 224 15.39 12.29 -10.28
CA THR A 224 14.29 13.01 -10.95
C THR A 224 12.95 12.28 -10.88
N LYS A 225 12.80 11.31 -9.96
CA LYS A 225 11.60 10.49 -9.89
C LYS A 225 10.91 10.61 -8.54
N ALA A 226 9.57 10.54 -8.58
CA ALA A 226 8.77 10.37 -7.39
C ALA A 226 7.66 9.34 -7.65
N PHE A 227 7.51 8.43 -6.72
CA PHE A 227 6.55 7.34 -6.77
C PHE A 227 5.69 7.30 -5.52
N ALA A 228 4.58 6.60 -5.61
CA ALA A 228 3.76 6.31 -4.45
C ALA A 228 4.51 5.40 -3.46
N ILE A 229 4.08 5.43 -2.21
CA ILE A 229 4.54 4.51 -1.16
C ILE A 229 3.37 3.62 -0.77
N ARG A 230 3.59 2.31 -0.82
CA ARG A 230 2.70 1.31 -0.27
C ARG A 230 3.41 0.62 0.89
N CYS A 231 2.88 0.79 2.11
CA CYS A 231 3.54 0.25 3.29
C CYS A 231 3.18 -1.20 3.55
N ILE A 232 4.14 -1.91 4.15
CA ILE A 232 4.03 -3.30 4.57
C ILE A 232 4.41 -3.44 6.05
N ARG A 233 3.83 -4.44 6.70
CA ARG A 233 4.25 -4.96 8.00
C ARG A 233 4.44 -6.47 7.91
N LYS A 234 5.53 -6.95 8.46
CA LYS A 234 5.88 -8.39 8.56
C LYS A 234 5.42 -8.99 9.88
#